data_7ecfc27cccf1adfd208653474a794ef7
#
_entry.id   7ecfc27cccf1adfd208653474a794ef7
#
_cell.length_a   1.000
_cell.length_b   1.000
_cell.length_c   1.000
_cell.angle_alpha   90.00
_cell.angle_beta   90.00
_cell.angle_gamma   90.00
#
_symmetry.space_group_name_H-M   'P 1'
#
loop_
_entity.id
_entity.type
_entity.pdbx_description
1 polymer ?
#
loop_
_entity_poly.entity_id
_entity_poly.type
_entity_poly.pdbx_seq_one_letter_code
_entity_poly.pdbx_strand_id
1 'polypeptide(L)'
;VGLEKVLAFIAKLCLRGEPLALAIDKGRELGLLKGLNGDLVYSKAREFLIYYHSLSGSPRERAEKFLRGMGRPAFPEWAEQRIPRLRLEAEASIRRNYWFWVNPFKGDQDKTLREIGEKIEFERDNDFPELYRVTKGDPSKVKAFKEGKAVIQDKASFAVVKALDPKPGELIYDMASAPGVKTALIMALTEGRAEVVASELYRTRLEKELSFLKSLNVDLRKVHLVQADSRNPLIRRADKVLLDAPCSSSGMVPNDPCVLLTLTPEKVKSFSELQREMLRTAVEISNYVTYSSCSVFPEEGEELVEGFKTLRLSFGEPSGNGVRFWPSQGTQGFFISVITGRKG
;
A
#
# COMPACT_ATOMS: atom_id res chain seq x y z
N VAL A 1 -3.23 29.48 -15.74
CA VAL A 1 -2.19 29.40 -14.69
C VAL A 1 -1.05 28.56 -15.27
N GLY A 2 0.23 29.00 -15.07
CA GLY A 2 1.38 28.20 -15.54
C GLY A 2 1.54 26.90 -14.77
N LEU A 3 2.06 25.85 -15.43
CA LEU A 3 2.25 24.52 -14.83
C LEU A 3 3.13 24.56 -13.58
N GLU A 4 4.14 25.44 -13.53
CA GLU A 4 5.00 25.65 -12.37
C GLU A 4 4.22 26.06 -11.09
N LYS A 5 3.17 26.88 -11.24
CA LYS A 5 2.32 27.31 -10.13
C LYS A 5 1.45 26.16 -9.62
N VAL A 6 0.92 25.33 -10.54
CA VAL A 6 0.13 24.15 -10.21
C VAL A 6 0.98 23.12 -9.46
N LEU A 7 2.17 22.81 -9.97
CA LEU A 7 3.09 21.87 -9.32
C LEU A 7 3.52 22.36 -7.93
N ALA A 8 3.83 23.66 -7.80
CA ALA A 8 4.17 24.27 -6.51
C ALA A 8 3.00 24.23 -5.51
N PHE A 9 1.77 24.45 -5.97
CA PHE A 9 0.56 24.33 -5.14
C PHE A 9 0.38 22.89 -4.63
N ILE A 10 0.47 21.91 -5.52
CA ILE A 10 0.38 20.49 -5.18
C ILE A 10 1.46 20.13 -4.15
N ALA A 11 2.72 20.50 -4.37
CA ALA A 11 3.80 20.24 -3.43
C ALA A 11 3.54 20.85 -2.04
N LYS A 12 2.98 22.05 -1.97
CA LYS A 12 2.62 22.69 -0.68
C LYS A 12 1.57 21.89 0.08
N LEU A 13 0.61 21.28 -0.61
CA LEU A 13 -0.39 20.42 0.02
C LEU A 13 0.25 19.10 0.49
N CYS A 14 1.11 18.49 -0.35
CA CYS A 14 1.84 17.27 0.01
C CYS A 14 2.78 17.49 1.21
N LEU A 15 3.42 18.65 1.34
CA LEU A 15 4.22 19.03 2.52
C LEU A 15 3.39 19.11 3.82
N ARG A 16 2.07 19.26 3.70
CA ARG A 16 1.12 19.22 4.83
C ARG A 16 0.52 17.83 5.07
N GLY A 17 1.00 16.82 4.34
CA GLY A 17 0.56 15.44 4.48
C GLY A 17 -0.66 15.05 3.61
N GLU A 18 -1.08 15.90 2.68
CA GLU A 18 -2.18 15.55 1.79
C GLU A 18 -1.71 14.60 0.68
N PRO A 19 -2.46 13.52 0.37
CA PRO A 19 -2.16 12.65 -0.74
C PRO A 19 -2.26 13.38 -2.10
N LEU A 20 -1.50 12.92 -3.09
CA LEU A 20 -1.45 13.54 -4.43
C LEU A 20 -2.83 13.68 -5.08
N ALA A 21 -3.65 12.66 -5.00
CA ALA A 21 -5.00 12.69 -5.59
C ALA A 21 -5.83 13.85 -5.01
N LEU A 22 -5.85 13.97 -3.68
CA LEU A 22 -6.58 15.03 -2.99
C LEU A 22 -5.99 16.42 -3.29
N ALA A 23 -4.67 16.53 -3.37
CA ALA A 23 -3.99 17.79 -3.72
C ALA A 23 -4.37 18.26 -5.13
N ILE A 24 -4.48 17.34 -6.09
CA ILE A 24 -4.93 17.64 -7.45
C ILE A 24 -6.42 18.03 -7.48
N ASP A 25 -7.28 17.30 -6.76
CA ASP A 25 -8.71 17.62 -6.71
C ASP A 25 -8.97 19.02 -6.13
N LYS A 26 -8.28 19.39 -5.05
CA LYS A 26 -8.32 20.76 -4.52
C LYS A 26 -7.83 21.82 -5.52
N GLY A 27 -6.77 21.51 -6.28
CA GLY A 27 -6.31 22.38 -7.36
C GLY A 27 -7.36 22.54 -8.47
N ARG A 28 -8.13 21.50 -8.76
CA ARG A 28 -9.24 21.52 -9.74
C ARG A 28 -10.39 22.36 -9.23
N GLU A 29 -10.82 22.17 -7.97
CA GLU A 29 -11.88 22.95 -7.31
C GLU A 29 -11.56 24.45 -7.29
N LEU A 30 -10.30 24.82 -7.07
CA LEU A 30 -9.82 26.21 -7.09
C LEU A 30 -9.60 26.76 -8.50
N GLY A 31 -9.89 25.98 -9.54
CA GLY A 31 -9.75 26.43 -10.94
C GLY A 31 -8.30 26.56 -11.43
N LEU A 32 -7.31 26.10 -10.66
CA LEU A 32 -5.90 26.20 -11.00
C LEU A 32 -5.52 25.33 -12.23
N LEU A 33 -6.28 24.26 -12.48
CA LEU A 33 -6.07 23.33 -13.59
C LEU A 33 -6.82 23.75 -14.88
N LYS A 34 -7.51 24.88 -14.87
CA LYS A 34 -8.32 25.32 -16.00
C LYS A 34 -7.46 25.53 -17.26
N GLY A 35 -7.80 24.84 -18.35
CA GLY A 35 -7.04 24.86 -19.61
C GLY A 35 -5.83 23.92 -19.66
N LEU A 36 -5.59 23.12 -18.63
CA LEU A 36 -4.54 22.10 -18.61
C LEU A 36 -5.13 20.70 -18.79
N ASN A 37 -4.38 19.82 -19.46
CA ASN A 37 -4.74 18.40 -19.55
C ASN A 37 -4.52 17.72 -18.18
N GLY A 38 -5.57 17.12 -17.62
CA GLY A 38 -5.53 16.50 -16.29
C GLY A 38 -4.54 15.35 -16.18
N ASP A 39 -4.41 14.51 -17.22
CA ASP A 39 -3.47 13.38 -17.24
C ASP A 39 -2.02 13.88 -17.25
N LEU A 40 -1.75 14.95 -18.00
CA LEU A 40 -0.44 15.60 -18.04
C LEU A 40 -0.10 16.21 -16.68
N VAL A 41 -1.04 16.91 -16.03
CA VAL A 41 -0.84 17.49 -14.70
C VAL A 41 -0.54 16.37 -13.69
N TYR A 42 -1.31 15.29 -13.70
CA TYR A 42 -1.10 14.15 -12.81
C TYR A 42 0.30 13.53 -13.03
N SER A 43 0.67 13.24 -14.27
CA SER A 43 1.97 12.66 -14.62
C SER A 43 3.13 13.57 -14.19
N LYS A 44 3.05 14.88 -14.52
CA LYS A 44 4.10 15.84 -14.18
C LYS A 44 4.18 16.12 -12.68
N ALA A 45 3.06 16.12 -11.97
CA ALA A 45 3.04 16.26 -10.52
C ALA A 45 3.72 15.06 -9.83
N ARG A 46 3.41 13.83 -10.25
CA ARG A 46 4.08 12.62 -9.75
C ARG A 46 5.60 12.69 -9.92
N GLU A 47 6.03 12.96 -11.16
CA GLU A 47 7.45 13.05 -11.50
C GLU A 47 8.15 14.16 -10.68
N PHE A 48 7.57 15.35 -10.63
CA PHE A 48 8.08 16.46 -9.86
C PHE A 48 8.27 16.13 -8.37
N LEU A 49 7.30 15.49 -7.74
CA LEU A 49 7.39 15.11 -6.33
C LEU A 49 8.50 14.09 -6.05
N ILE A 50 8.75 13.17 -6.99
CA ILE A 50 9.87 12.22 -6.89
C ILE A 50 11.22 12.95 -7.05
N TYR A 51 11.28 14.03 -7.85
CA TYR A 51 12.49 14.85 -8.04
C TYR A 51 12.71 15.90 -6.94
N TYR A 52 11.71 16.13 -6.10
CA TYR A 52 11.63 17.29 -5.19
C TYR A 52 12.86 17.45 -4.30
N HIS A 53 13.41 16.38 -3.74
CA HIS A 53 14.54 16.43 -2.81
C HIS A 53 15.89 16.69 -3.47
N SER A 54 16.02 16.42 -4.77
CA SER A 54 17.24 16.76 -5.52
C SER A 54 17.30 18.22 -6.02
N LEU A 55 16.20 18.96 -5.84
CA LEU A 55 16.06 20.35 -6.27
C LEU A 55 16.16 21.27 -5.06
N SER A 56 16.70 22.47 -5.25
CA SER A 56 16.87 23.49 -4.21
C SER A 56 15.92 24.68 -4.41
N GLY A 57 15.55 25.34 -3.32
CA GLY A 57 14.72 26.53 -3.30
C GLY A 57 13.29 26.28 -2.82
N SER A 58 12.43 27.29 -2.96
CA SER A 58 11.00 27.20 -2.66
C SER A 58 10.29 26.18 -3.57
N PRO A 59 9.08 25.72 -3.21
CA PRO A 59 8.32 24.83 -4.08
C PRO A 59 8.13 25.33 -5.51
N ARG A 60 8.02 26.65 -5.70
CA ARG A 60 7.91 27.25 -7.03
C ARG A 60 9.22 27.22 -7.81
N GLU A 61 10.34 27.60 -7.19
CA GLU A 61 11.66 27.52 -7.82
C GLU A 61 12.03 26.08 -8.18
N ARG A 62 11.70 25.12 -7.30
CA ARG A 62 11.87 23.68 -7.60
C ARG A 62 11.04 23.25 -8.80
N ALA A 63 9.78 23.66 -8.91
CA ALA A 63 8.94 23.36 -10.05
C ALA A 63 9.49 23.98 -11.35
N GLU A 64 9.97 25.22 -11.31
CA GLU A 64 10.61 25.88 -12.46
C GLU A 64 11.89 25.15 -12.91
N LYS A 65 12.74 24.73 -11.95
CA LYS A 65 13.95 23.94 -12.23
C LYS A 65 13.60 22.58 -12.82
N PHE A 66 12.63 21.88 -12.24
CA PHE A 66 12.14 20.59 -12.75
C PHE A 66 11.67 20.68 -14.21
N LEU A 67 10.86 21.70 -14.53
CA LEU A 67 10.35 21.91 -15.90
C LEU A 67 11.46 22.26 -16.91
N ARG A 68 12.62 22.73 -16.44
CA ARG A 68 13.84 22.92 -17.25
C ARG A 68 14.70 21.66 -17.35
N GLY A 69 14.22 20.51 -16.87
CA GLY A 69 14.93 19.22 -16.93
C GLY A 69 16.03 19.06 -15.88
N MET A 70 16.00 19.85 -14.81
CA MET A 70 16.96 19.74 -13.71
C MET A 70 16.51 18.72 -12.66
N GLY A 71 17.49 18.24 -11.87
CA GLY A 71 17.25 17.30 -10.78
C GLY A 71 17.29 15.84 -11.22
N ARG A 72 17.04 14.96 -10.27
CA ARG A 72 16.91 13.51 -10.44
C ARG A 72 15.88 12.94 -9.47
N PRO A 73 15.38 11.71 -9.68
CA PRO A 73 14.62 10.99 -8.66
C PRO A 73 15.42 10.87 -7.36
N ALA A 74 14.80 11.19 -6.22
CA ALA A 74 15.49 11.17 -4.94
C ALA A 74 14.56 10.98 -3.75
N PHE A 75 14.99 10.15 -2.81
CA PHE A 75 14.54 10.23 -1.42
C PHE A 75 15.18 11.43 -0.71
N PRO A 76 14.71 11.81 0.51
CA PRO A 76 15.46 12.76 1.33
C PRO A 76 16.90 12.32 1.52
N GLU A 77 17.84 13.27 1.53
CA GLU A 77 19.29 13.00 1.55
C GLU A 77 19.71 12.08 2.70
N TRP A 78 19.18 12.31 3.92
CA TRP A 78 19.44 11.46 5.08
C TRP A 78 19.05 9.99 4.85
N ALA A 79 17.97 9.76 4.09
CA ALA A 79 17.51 8.42 3.78
C ALA A 79 18.42 7.73 2.75
N GLU A 80 18.84 8.43 1.70
CA GLU A 80 19.77 7.89 0.68
C GLU A 80 21.17 7.65 1.26
N GLN A 81 21.64 8.51 2.18
CA GLN A 81 22.93 8.29 2.88
C GLN A 81 22.88 7.02 3.74
N ARG A 82 21.74 6.76 4.38
CA ARG A 82 21.56 5.63 5.27
C ARG A 82 21.32 4.32 4.49
N ILE A 83 20.54 4.38 3.41
CA ILE A 83 20.17 3.24 2.57
C ILE A 83 20.48 3.62 1.11
N PRO A 84 21.72 3.38 0.63
CA PRO A 84 22.13 3.78 -0.73
C PRO A 84 21.25 3.20 -1.86
N ARG A 85 20.64 2.05 -1.64
CA ARG A 85 19.69 1.43 -2.57
C ARG A 85 18.51 2.33 -2.92
N LEU A 86 18.12 3.26 -2.05
CA LEU A 86 16.98 4.16 -2.29
C LEU A 86 17.16 5.05 -3.53
N ARG A 87 18.38 5.24 -4.04
CA ARG A 87 18.61 5.94 -5.32
C ARG A 87 17.98 5.15 -6.48
N LEU A 88 18.23 3.83 -6.54
CA LEU A 88 17.62 2.96 -7.53
C LEU A 88 16.10 2.91 -7.36
N GLU A 89 15.64 2.81 -6.11
CA GLU A 89 14.21 2.69 -5.82
C GLU A 89 13.43 3.98 -6.13
N ALA A 90 14.05 5.16 -5.96
CA ALA A 90 13.47 6.44 -6.38
C ALA A 90 13.28 6.50 -7.90
N GLU A 91 14.28 6.06 -8.67
CA GLU A 91 14.19 6.01 -10.14
C GLU A 91 13.12 5.03 -10.60
N ALA A 92 13.08 3.84 -10.01
CA ALA A 92 12.07 2.83 -10.30
C ALA A 92 10.64 3.30 -9.97
N SER A 93 10.48 4.18 -8.96
CA SER A 93 9.19 4.72 -8.52
C SER A 93 8.53 5.68 -9.51
N ILE A 94 9.26 6.19 -10.51
CA ILE A 94 8.69 7.00 -11.60
C ILE A 94 7.61 6.20 -12.32
N ARG A 95 7.85 4.90 -12.54
CA ARG A 95 6.89 4.03 -13.20
C ARG A 95 5.91 3.46 -12.18
N ARG A 96 4.62 3.72 -12.37
CA ARG A 96 3.55 3.07 -11.63
C ARG A 96 3.11 1.81 -12.36
N ASN A 97 3.11 0.67 -11.65
CA ASN A 97 2.54 -0.58 -12.15
C ASN A 97 1.18 -0.80 -11.49
N TYR A 98 0.30 -1.52 -12.20
CA TYR A 98 -1.00 -1.92 -11.70
C TYR A 98 -1.07 -3.43 -11.66
N TRP A 99 -1.58 -3.94 -10.54
CA TRP A 99 -1.84 -5.33 -10.30
C TRP A 99 -3.29 -5.51 -9.92
N PHE A 100 -3.89 -6.64 -10.25
CA PHE A 100 -5.27 -6.92 -9.90
C PHE A 100 -5.50 -8.42 -9.70
N TRP A 101 -6.55 -8.73 -8.96
CA TRP A 101 -7.12 -10.07 -8.84
C TRP A 101 -8.61 -10.03 -9.17
N VAL A 102 -9.18 -11.20 -9.58
CA VAL A 102 -10.60 -11.32 -9.93
C VAL A 102 -11.40 -11.68 -8.69
N ASN A 103 -12.48 -10.94 -8.45
CA ASN A 103 -13.36 -11.12 -7.31
C ASN A 103 -14.30 -12.31 -7.52
N PRO A 104 -14.19 -13.41 -6.74
CA PRO A 104 -14.99 -14.60 -6.92
C PRO A 104 -16.49 -14.41 -6.54
N PHE A 105 -16.81 -13.32 -5.82
CA PHE A 105 -18.19 -13.04 -5.39
C PHE A 105 -19.00 -12.27 -6.44
N LYS A 106 -18.39 -11.91 -7.58
CA LYS A 106 -19.04 -11.07 -8.61
C LYS A 106 -19.04 -11.66 -10.00
N GLY A 107 -19.05 -12.96 -10.11
CA GLY A 107 -19.26 -13.65 -11.37
C GLY A 107 -18.14 -14.62 -11.75
N ASP A 108 -18.20 -15.07 -12.98
CA ASP A 108 -17.25 -16.02 -13.53
C ASP A 108 -15.89 -15.37 -13.82
N GLN A 109 -14.82 -16.02 -13.38
CA GLN A 109 -13.47 -15.51 -13.51
C GLN A 109 -13.03 -15.39 -14.97
N ASP A 110 -13.25 -16.40 -15.78
CA ASP A 110 -12.80 -16.41 -17.18
C ASP A 110 -13.54 -15.37 -18.02
N LYS A 111 -14.83 -15.19 -17.75
CA LYS A 111 -15.64 -14.14 -18.37
C LYS A 111 -15.13 -12.76 -17.99
N THR A 112 -14.80 -12.54 -16.71
CA THR A 112 -14.26 -11.27 -16.23
C THR A 112 -12.89 -10.96 -16.85
N LEU A 113 -12.01 -11.97 -16.93
CA LEU A 113 -10.69 -11.80 -17.57
C LEU A 113 -10.81 -11.47 -19.06
N ARG A 114 -11.76 -12.11 -19.80
CA ARG A 114 -12.03 -11.75 -21.20
C ARG A 114 -12.52 -10.31 -21.32
N GLU A 115 -13.47 -9.88 -20.48
CA GLU A 115 -13.97 -8.48 -20.47
C GLU A 115 -12.85 -7.47 -20.23
N ILE A 116 -11.93 -7.78 -19.31
CA ILE A 116 -10.76 -6.93 -19.03
C ILE A 116 -9.80 -6.92 -20.23
N GLY A 117 -9.52 -8.08 -20.83
CA GLY A 117 -8.59 -8.25 -21.94
C GLY A 117 -9.00 -7.53 -23.24
N GLU A 118 -10.29 -7.20 -23.41
CA GLU A 118 -10.77 -6.37 -24.51
C GLU A 118 -10.30 -4.91 -24.42
N LYS A 119 -9.87 -4.46 -23.24
CA LYS A 119 -9.56 -3.04 -22.96
C LYS A 119 -8.13 -2.78 -22.57
N ILE A 120 -7.48 -3.74 -21.90
CA ILE A 120 -6.10 -3.63 -21.43
C ILE A 120 -5.36 -4.96 -21.65
N GLU A 121 -4.04 -4.87 -21.81
CA GLU A 121 -3.17 -6.06 -21.83
C GLU A 121 -2.67 -6.36 -20.41
N PHE A 122 -2.63 -7.62 -20.04
CA PHE A 122 -2.15 -8.06 -18.74
C PHE A 122 -1.51 -9.46 -18.83
N GLU A 123 -0.70 -9.80 -17.86
CA GLU A 123 -0.08 -11.11 -17.71
C GLU A 123 -0.30 -11.65 -16.30
N ARG A 124 -0.31 -12.97 -16.17
CA ARG A 124 -0.39 -13.62 -14.87
C ARG A 124 0.94 -13.48 -14.14
N ASP A 125 0.88 -13.27 -12.81
CA ASP A 125 2.09 -13.24 -11.98
C ASP A 125 2.71 -14.64 -11.83
N ASN A 126 4.04 -14.69 -11.77
CA ASN A 126 4.76 -15.97 -11.66
C ASN A 126 4.72 -16.55 -10.24
N ASP A 127 4.69 -15.70 -9.20
CA ASP A 127 4.68 -16.13 -7.81
C ASP A 127 3.24 -16.41 -7.31
N PHE A 128 2.26 -15.66 -7.84
CA PHE A 128 0.87 -15.70 -7.41
C PHE A 128 -0.07 -15.87 -8.61
N PRO A 129 -0.50 -17.12 -8.92
CA PRO A 129 -1.34 -17.39 -10.10
C PRO A 129 -2.70 -16.67 -10.11
N GLU A 130 -3.18 -16.20 -8.95
CA GLU A 130 -4.43 -15.45 -8.82
C GLU A 130 -4.26 -13.95 -9.11
N LEU A 131 -3.03 -13.48 -9.24
CA LEU A 131 -2.68 -12.08 -9.44
C LEU A 131 -2.26 -11.80 -10.88
N TYR A 132 -2.64 -10.65 -11.42
CA TYR A 132 -2.36 -10.24 -12.79
C TYR A 132 -1.71 -8.86 -12.80
N ARG A 133 -0.68 -8.68 -13.64
CA ARG A 133 -0.02 -7.41 -13.89
C ARG A 133 -0.55 -6.79 -15.17
N VAL A 134 -0.96 -5.52 -15.13
CA VAL A 134 -1.31 -4.76 -16.32
C VAL A 134 -0.02 -4.39 -17.06
N THR A 135 0.11 -4.80 -18.31
CA THR A 135 1.27 -4.50 -19.18
C THR A 135 1.01 -3.30 -20.08
N LYS A 136 -0.25 -3.05 -20.46
CA LYS A 136 -0.64 -1.92 -21.28
C LYS A 136 -2.09 -1.51 -21.03
N GLY A 137 -2.36 -0.21 -21.10
CA GLY A 137 -3.69 0.36 -20.92
C GLY A 137 -3.90 0.94 -19.53
N ASP A 138 -5.11 1.44 -19.29
CA ASP A 138 -5.50 2.13 -18.06
C ASP A 138 -6.66 1.40 -17.38
N PRO A 139 -6.42 0.70 -16.27
CA PRO A 139 -7.47 -0.06 -15.57
C PRO A 139 -8.60 0.85 -15.03
N SER A 140 -8.36 2.14 -14.80
CA SER A 140 -9.41 3.06 -14.32
C SER A 140 -10.54 3.26 -15.34
N LYS A 141 -10.30 2.96 -16.61
CA LYS A 141 -11.26 3.05 -17.71
C LYS A 141 -12.03 1.75 -17.95
N VAL A 142 -11.66 0.67 -17.27
CA VAL A 142 -12.28 -0.65 -17.45
C VAL A 142 -13.44 -0.84 -16.47
N LYS A 143 -14.60 -1.21 -17.00
CA LYS A 143 -15.86 -1.33 -16.25
C LYS A 143 -15.78 -2.38 -15.14
N ALA A 144 -15.12 -3.51 -15.39
CA ALA A 144 -14.98 -4.61 -14.44
C ALA A 144 -14.37 -4.16 -13.09
N PHE A 145 -13.42 -3.21 -13.08
CA PHE A 145 -12.87 -2.66 -11.85
C PHE A 145 -13.88 -1.75 -11.13
N LYS A 146 -14.60 -0.92 -11.87
CA LYS A 146 -15.64 -0.03 -11.30
C LYS A 146 -16.79 -0.82 -10.69
N GLU A 147 -17.11 -1.97 -11.24
CA GLU A 147 -18.16 -2.86 -10.76
C GLU A 147 -17.69 -3.81 -9.64
N GLY A 148 -16.41 -3.78 -9.30
CA GLY A 148 -15.83 -4.65 -8.28
C GLY A 148 -15.73 -6.13 -8.70
N LYS A 149 -15.79 -6.44 -10.00
CA LYS A 149 -15.53 -7.79 -10.55
C LYS A 149 -14.05 -8.14 -10.49
N ALA A 150 -13.19 -7.13 -10.53
CA ALA A 150 -11.77 -7.24 -10.28
C ALA A 150 -11.33 -6.12 -9.34
N VAL A 151 -10.32 -6.39 -8.53
CA VAL A 151 -9.82 -5.49 -7.48
C VAL A 151 -8.36 -5.15 -7.78
N ILE A 152 -8.07 -3.84 -7.83
CA ILE A 152 -6.69 -3.37 -7.95
C ILE A 152 -6.02 -3.50 -6.59
N GLN A 153 -4.93 -4.26 -6.56
CA GLN A 153 -4.10 -4.43 -5.36
C GLN A 153 -2.66 -4.70 -5.78
N ASP A 154 -1.73 -3.97 -5.21
CA ASP A 154 -0.31 -4.14 -5.50
C ASP A 154 0.20 -5.53 -5.10
N LYS A 155 1.19 -6.06 -5.86
CA LYS A 155 1.78 -7.39 -5.64
C LYS A 155 2.29 -7.57 -4.21
N ALA A 156 2.98 -6.60 -3.65
CA ALA A 156 3.50 -6.70 -2.29
C ALA A 156 2.37 -6.75 -1.26
N SER A 157 1.30 -5.94 -1.44
CA SER A 157 0.11 -5.99 -0.59
C SER A 157 -0.64 -7.32 -0.72
N PHE A 158 -0.71 -7.90 -1.92
CA PHE A 158 -1.28 -9.24 -2.16
C PHE A 158 -0.44 -10.31 -1.44
N ALA A 159 0.89 -10.24 -1.54
CA ALA A 159 1.82 -11.16 -0.89
C ALA A 159 1.66 -11.21 0.63
N VAL A 160 1.25 -10.11 1.29
CA VAL A 160 0.94 -10.09 2.73
C VAL A 160 -0.15 -11.10 3.07
N VAL A 161 -1.23 -11.15 2.30
CA VAL A 161 -2.34 -12.10 2.54
C VAL A 161 -1.93 -13.52 2.14
N LYS A 162 -1.09 -13.68 1.13
CA LYS A 162 -0.51 -15.00 0.79
C LYS A 162 0.40 -15.52 1.91
N ALA A 163 1.16 -14.63 2.57
CA ALA A 163 1.95 -14.98 3.75
C ALA A 163 1.10 -15.36 4.96
N LEU A 164 -0.07 -14.74 5.13
CA LEU A 164 -1.05 -15.12 6.15
C LEU A 164 -1.60 -16.52 5.91
N ASP A 165 -1.67 -16.94 4.64
CA ASP A 165 -2.17 -18.26 4.22
C ASP A 165 -3.54 -18.61 4.85
N PRO A 166 -4.57 -17.77 4.67
CA PRO A 166 -5.86 -17.93 5.33
C PRO A 166 -6.56 -19.21 4.86
N LYS A 167 -7.18 -19.95 5.80
CA LYS A 167 -7.91 -21.18 5.50
C LYS A 167 -9.40 -21.02 5.81
N PRO A 168 -10.27 -21.72 5.07
CA PRO A 168 -11.69 -21.80 5.40
C PRO A 168 -11.93 -22.24 6.84
N GLY A 169 -12.81 -21.52 7.54
CA GLY A 169 -13.20 -21.84 8.93
C GLY A 169 -12.29 -21.23 10.00
N GLU A 170 -11.16 -20.62 9.64
CA GLU A 170 -10.30 -19.92 10.60
C GLU A 170 -10.93 -18.59 11.07
N LEU A 171 -10.70 -18.27 12.34
CA LEU A 171 -10.91 -16.94 12.89
C LEU A 171 -9.63 -16.11 12.71
N ILE A 172 -9.72 -15.05 11.93
CA ILE A 172 -8.60 -14.15 11.60
C ILE A 172 -8.86 -12.79 12.21
N TYR A 173 -7.85 -12.23 12.88
CA TYR A 173 -7.89 -10.85 13.36
C TYR A 173 -7.04 -9.94 12.49
N ASP A 174 -7.69 -9.02 11.77
CA ASP A 174 -7.05 -7.94 10.99
C ASP A 174 -6.98 -6.69 11.86
N MET A 175 -5.79 -6.37 12.37
CA MET A 175 -5.57 -5.35 13.41
C MET A 175 -5.56 -3.90 12.91
N ALA A 176 -5.44 -3.67 11.59
CA ALA A 176 -5.44 -2.33 10.99
C ALA A 176 -6.06 -2.43 9.58
N SER A 177 -7.33 -2.80 9.53
CA SER A 177 -7.97 -3.38 8.33
C SER A 177 -8.24 -2.39 7.21
N ALA A 178 -8.54 -1.12 7.55
CA ALA A 178 -8.97 -0.16 6.51
C ALA A 178 -7.84 0.18 5.51
N PRO A 179 -8.17 0.25 4.23
CA PRO A 179 -9.51 0.39 3.62
C PRO A 179 -10.22 -0.93 3.27
N GLY A 180 -9.76 -2.10 3.77
CA GLY A 180 -10.44 -3.37 3.61
C GLY A 180 -10.00 -4.25 2.43
N VAL A 181 -8.96 -3.84 1.69
CA VAL A 181 -8.50 -4.61 0.50
C VAL A 181 -7.92 -5.96 0.90
N LYS A 182 -7.17 -6.03 2.00
CA LYS A 182 -6.62 -7.29 2.53
C LYS A 182 -7.70 -8.15 3.15
N THR A 183 -8.63 -7.56 3.91
CA THR A 183 -9.83 -8.25 4.41
C THR A 183 -10.64 -8.87 3.28
N ALA A 184 -10.90 -8.13 2.19
CA ALA A 184 -11.58 -8.64 1.01
C ALA A 184 -10.84 -9.82 0.35
N LEU A 185 -9.51 -9.74 0.26
CA LEU A 185 -8.69 -10.82 -0.30
C LEU A 185 -8.69 -12.07 0.61
N ILE A 186 -8.66 -11.90 1.95
CA ILE A 186 -8.83 -13.03 2.89
C ILE A 186 -10.15 -13.75 2.61
N MET A 187 -11.24 -13.01 2.49
CA MET A 187 -12.55 -13.57 2.18
C MET A 187 -12.56 -14.25 0.80
N ALA A 188 -11.94 -13.66 -0.21
CA ALA A 188 -11.85 -14.24 -1.54
C ALA A 188 -11.07 -15.57 -1.55
N LEU A 189 -9.90 -15.62 -0.92
CA LEU A 189 -9.04 -16.81 -0.87
C LEU A 189 -9.64 -17.94 -0.03
N THR A 190 -10.54 -17.64 0.90
CA THR A 190 -11.24 -18.61 1.73
C THR A 190 -12.65 -18.93 1.23
N GLU A 191 -13.01 -18.45 0.03
CA GLU A 191 -14.36 -18.62 -0.55
C GLU A 191 -15.49 -18.13 0.37
N GLY A 192 -15.24 -17.05 1.13
CA GLY A 192 -16.17 -16.49 2.11
C GLY A 192 -16.33 -17.33 3.39
N ARG A 193 -15.47 -18.32 3.63
CA ARG A 193 -15.63 -19.29 4.74
C ARG A 193 -14.77 -18.98 5.97
N ALA A 194 -13.82 -18.03 5.90
CA ALA A 194 -13.16 -17.52 7.10
C ALA A 194 -14.11 -16.61 7.88
N GLU A 195 -13.82 -16.45 9.18
CA GLU A 195 -14.42 -15.43 10.02
C GLU A 195 -13.36 -14.37 10.35
N VAL A 196 -13.66 -13.09 10.07
CA VAL A 196 -12.70 -12.02 10.23
C VAL A 196 -13.21 -11.01 11.24
N VAL A 197 -12.41 -10.73 12.28
CA VAL A 197 -12.56 -9.54 13.11
C VAL A 197 -11.61 -8.49 12.53
N ALA A 198 -12.16 -7.38 12.05
CA ALA A 198 -11.41 -6.32 11.40
C ALA A 198 -11.52 -5.04 12.22
N SER A 199 -10.40 -4.56 12.76
CA SER A 199 -10.38 -3.35 13.58
C SER A 199 -9.68 -2.19 12.91
N GLU A 200 -10.24 -1.00 13.09
CA GLU A 200 -9.69 0.26 12.61
C GLU A 200 -9.92 1.35 13.66
N LEU A 201 -8.91 2.16 13.89
CA LEU A 201 -8.95 3.23 14.89
C LEU A 201 -9.92 4.36 14.52
N TYR A 202 -9.96 4.72 13.23
CA TYR A 202 -10.72 5.88 12.74
C TYR A 202 -12.03 5.46 12.11
N ARG A 203 -13.15 5.94 12.68
CA ARG A 203 -14.51 5.66 12.23
C ARG A 203 -14.70 5.94 10.73
N THR A 204 -14.19 7.06 10.24
CA THR A 204 -14.34 7.45 8.83
C THR A 204 -13.65 6.46 7.88
N ARG A 205 -12.54 5.83 8.29
CA ARG A 205 -11.87 4.79 7.54
C ARG A 205 -12.65 3.47 7.59
N LEU A 206 -13.19 3.13 8.75
CA LEU A 206 -14.04 1.95 8.94
C LEU A 206 -15.32 2.02 8.08
N GLU A 207 -15.96 3.20 8.00
CA GLU A 207 -17.14 3.41 7.14
C GLU A 207 -16.81 3.25 5.64
N LYS A 208 -15.63 3.69 5.22
CA LYS A 208 -15.13 3.46 3.85
C LYS A 208 -14.86 1.98 3.59
N GLU A 209 -14.29 1.27 4.54
CA GLU A 209 -14.07 -0.17 4.48
C GLU A 209 -15.40 -0.93 4.35
N LEU A 210 -16.37 -0.61 5.19
CA LEU A 210 -17.72 -1.20 5.10
C LEU A 210 -18.33 -1.01 3.71
N SER A 211 -18.24 0.20 3.16
CA SER A 211 -18.75 0.52 1.83
C SER A 211 -18.00 -0.26 0.74
N PHE A 212 -16.69 -0.38 0.87
CA PHE A 212 -15.85 -1.13 -0.05
C PHE A 212 -16.18 -2.62 -0.04
N LEU A 213 -16.24 -3.26 1.13
CA LEU A 213 -16.59 -4.68 1.26
C LEU A 213 -18.00 -4.98 0.72
N LYS A 214 -18.97 -4.11 0.98
CA LYS A 214 -20.32 -4.20 0.37
C LYS A 214 -20.25 -4.13 -1.15
N SER A 215 -19.46 -3.23 -1.69
CA SER A 215 -19.31 -3.06 -3.14
C SER A 215 -18.73 -4.32 -3.82
N LEU A 216 -18.00 -5.14 -3.09
CA LEU A 216 -17.42 -6.41 -3.54
C LEU A 216 -18.32 -7.64 -3.30
N ASN A 217 -19.51 -7.48 -2.72
CA ASN A 217 -20.39 -8.56 -2.32
C ASN A 217 -19.76 -9.52 -1.27
N VAL A 218 -18.88 -9.01 -0.41
CA VAL A 218 -18.37 -9.79 0.72
C VAL A 218 -19.50 -10.04 1.72
N ASP A 219 -19.61 -11.28 2.23
CA ASP A 219 -20.58 -11.62 3.26
C ASP A 219 -20.22 -10.99 4.61
N LEU A 220 -20.91 -9.89 4.94
CA LEU A 220 -20.66 -9.14 6.18
C LEU A 220 -21.12 -9.86 7.46
N ARG A 221 -21.79 -11.01 7.36
CA ARG A 221 -22.08 -11.86 8.53
C ARG A 221 -20.80 -12.55 9.02
N LYS A 222 -19.78 -12.61 8.17
CA LYS A 222 -18.47 -13.22 8.43
C LYS A 222 -17.35 -12.20 8.67
N VAL A 223 -17.64 -10.90 8.53
CA VAL A 223 -16.65 -9.83 8.75
C VAL A 223 -17.18 -8.87 9.80
N HIS A 224 -16.57 -8.91 10.98
CA HIS A 224 -16.93 -8.10 12.14
C HIS A 224 -16.09 -6.83 12.17
N LEU A 225 -16.63 -5.73 11.63
CA LEU A 225 -15.95 -4.44 11.61
C LEU A 225 -16.09 -3.75 12.96
N VAL A 226 -14.98 -3.42 13.62
CA VAL A 226 -14.96 -2.83 14.95
C VAL A 226 -14.07 -1.59 14.98
N GLN A 227 -14.61 -0.49 15.48
CA GLN A 227 -13.79 0.69 15.77
C GLN A 227 -13.03 0.45 17.09
N ALA A 228 -11.72 0.24 17.01
CA ALA A 228 -10.89 -0.05 18.16
C ALA A 228 -9.44 0.37 17.94
N ASP A 229 -8.75 0.65 19.06
CA ASP A 229 -7.30 0.74 19.10
C ASP A 229 -6.73 -0.66 19.30
N SER A 230 -6.08 -1.20 18.30
CA SER A 230 -5.57 -2.57 18.28
C SER A 230 -4.39 -2.81 19.25
N ARG A 231 -3.88 -1.77 19.91
CA ARG A 231 -3.01 -1.91 21.07
C ARG A 231 -3.75 -2.50 22.27
N ASN A 232 -5.09 -2.33 22.31
CA ASN A 232 -6.00 -2.85 23.32
C ASN A 232 -7.07 -3.73 22.64
N PRO A 233 -6.75 -4.97 22.31
CA PRO A 233 -7.61 -5.79 21.47
C PRO A 233 -8.91 -6.20 22.16
N LEU A 234 -9.99 -6.29 21.37
CA LEU A 234 -11.30 -6.74 21.83
C LEU A 234 -11.41 -8.27 21.91
N ILE A 235 -10.51 -8.98 21.24
CA ILE A 235 -10.49 -10.45 21.24
C ILE A 235 -9.24 -10.97 21.94
N ARG A 236 -9.37 -12.10 22.60
CA ARG A 236 -8.28 -12.72 23.36
C ARG A 236 -7.51 -13.77 22.56
N ARG A 237 -8.11 -14.30 21.48
CA ARG A 237 -7.53 -15.37 20.68
C ARG A 237 -8.08 -15.34 19.26
N ALA A 238 -7.21 -15.61 18.30
CA ALA A 238 -7.52 -15.90 16.91
C ALA A 238 -6.62 -17.04 16.42
N ASP A 239 -7.02 -17.72 15.35
CA ASP A 239 -6.17 -18.70 14.68
C ASP A 239 -4.97 -18.02 14.05
N LYS A 240 -5.20 -16.87 13.39
CA LYS A 240 -4.17 -16.03 12.77
C LYS A 240 -4.43 -14.56 13.00
N VAL A 241 -3.35 -13.79 13.06
CA VAL A 241 -3.40 -12.32 13.11
C VAL A 241 -2.73 -11.75 11.88
N LEU A 242 -3.40 -10.80 11.25
CA LEU A 242 -2.82 -9.91 10.25
C LEU A 242 -2.54 -8.55 10.91
N LEU A 243 -1.28 -8.18 10.95
CA LEU A 243 -0.84 -6.85 11.35
C LEU A 243 -0.15 -6.16 10.16
N ASP A 244 -0.97 -5.57 9.27
CA ASP A 244 -0.48 -4.63 8.26
C ASP A 244 -0.36 -3.26 8.92
N ALA A 245 0.78 -3.04 9.55
CA ALA A 245 0.95 -2.00 10.55
C ALA A 245 0.94 -0.58 9.95
N PRO A 246 0.35 0.41 10.65
CA PRO A 246 0.58 1.81 10.32
C PRO A 246 2.07 2.10 10.25
N CYS A 247 2.51 2.79 9.19
CA CYS A 247 3.94 2.97 8.91
C CYS A 247 4.24 4.35 8.30
N SER A 248 5.52 4.65 8.09
CA SER A 248 5.96 5.88 7.41
C SER A 248 5.49 5.97 5.96
N SER A 249 4.99 4.86 5.39
CA SER A 249 4.57 4.71 3.99
C SER A 249 5.69 4.95 2.97
N SER A 250 6.95 4.88 3.40
CA SER A 250 8.11 5.18 2.55
C SER A 250 8.27 4.26 1.33
N GLY A 251 7.63 3.09 1.34
CA GLY A 251 7.55 2.18 0.20
C GLY A 251 6.43 2.50 -0.80
N MET A 252 5.55 3.46 -0.46
CA MET A 252 4.39 3.81 -1.28
C MET A 252 4.68 4.83 -2.38
N VAL A 253 5.93 5.26 -2.55
CA VAL A 253 6.35 6.27 -3.54
C VAL A 253 5.82 5.99 -4.96
N PRO A 254 5.79 4.74 -5.47
CA PRO A 254 5.20 4.46 -6.78
C PRO A 254 3.72 4.84 -6.90
N ASN A 255 2.98 4.82 -5.80
CA ASN A 255 1.55 5.13 -5.77
C ASN A 255 1.27 6.58 -5.36
N ASP A 256 1.91 7.02 -4.29
CA ASP A 256 1.76 8.38 -3.76
C ASP A 256 3.13 8.98 -3.38
N PRO A 257 3.78 9.71 -4.30
CA PRO A 257 5.07 10.33 -4.04
C PRO A 257 5.03 11.47 -3.01
N CYS A 258 3.84 11.94 -2.58
CA CYS A 258 3.73 12.94 -1.51
C CYS A 258 4.36 12.44 -0.19
N VAL A 259 4.43 11.14 0.01
CA VAL A 259 5.07 10.54 1.19
C VAL A 259 6.52 10.99 1.36
N LEU A 260 7.24 11.23 0.25
CA LEU A 260 8.63 11.71 0.29
C LEU A 260 8.77 13.07 1.00
N LEU A 261 7.77 13.95 0.85
CA LEU A 261 7.80 15.31 1.37
C LEU A 261 7.55 15.39 2.87
N THR A 262 6.97 14.34 3.45
CA THR A 262 6.67 14.24 4.89
C THR A 262 7.55 13.22 5.62
N LEU A 263 8.52 12.64 4.91
CA LEU A 263 9.39 11.61 5.46
C LEU A 263 10.51 12.24 6.29
N THR A 264 10.56 11.89 7.58
CA THR A 264 11.61 12.32 8.52
C THR A 264 12.07 11.14 9.39
N PRO A 265 13.28 11.20 9.97
CA PRO A 265 13.75 10.18 10.92
C PRO A 265 12.81 10.01 12.13
N GLU A 266 12.27 11.12 12.64
CA GLU A 266 11.35 11.13 13.79
C GLU A 266 10.03 10.41 13.45
N LYS A 267 9.52 10.61 12.23
CA LYS A 267 8.34 9.89 11.74
C LYS A 267 8.57 8.39 11.68
N VAL A 268 9.71 7.95 11.13
CA VAL A 268 10.09 6.53 11.08
C VAL A 268 10.18 5.95 12.49
N LYS A 269 10.86 6.65 13.41
CA LYS A 269 10.99 6.24 14.80
C LYS A 269 9.62 6.12 15.51
N SER A 270 8.77 7.12 15.38
CA SER A 270 7.44 7.13 15.99
C SER A 270 6.57 5.95 15.51
N PHE A 271 6.59 5.64 14.23
CA PHE A 271 5.87 4.48 13.71
C PHE A 271 6.48 3.16 14.18
N SER A 272 7.81 3.04 14.23
CA SER A 272 8.47 1.85 14.75
C SER A 272 8.09 1.56 16.22
N GLU A 273 7.98 2.60 17.05
CA GLU A 273 7.51 2.47 18.44
C GLU A 273 6.06 1.97 18.50
N LEU A 274 5.15 2.56 17.71
CA LEU A 274 3.76 2.13 17.61
C LEU A 274 3.64 0.68 17.14
N GLN A 275 4.38 0.33 16.09
CA GLN A 275 4.40 -1.02 15.52
C GLN A 275 4.88 -2.06 16.52
N ARG A 276 5.87 -1.71 17.36
CA ARG A 276 6.37 -2.58 18.42
C ARG A 276 5.30 -2.87 19.49
N GLU A 277 4.51 -1.86 19.84
CA GLU A 277 3.37 -2.03 20.77
C GLU A 277 2.31 -2.95 20.16
N MET A 278 1.91 -2.69 18.91
CA MET A 278 0.90 -3.49 18.21
C MET A 278 1.37 -4.95 18.00
N LEU A 279 2.66 -5.15 17.67
CA LEU A 279 3.22 -6.48 17.48
C LEU A 279 3.25 -7.30 18.80
N ARG A 280 3.55 -6.66 19.93
CA ARG A 280 3.45 -7.31 21.25
C ARG A 280 2.05 -7.83 21.52
N THR A 281 1.04 -7.02 21.23
CA THR A 281 -0.37 -7.41 21.34
C THR A 281 -0.72 -8.55 20.36
N ALA A 282 -0.28 -8.47 19.13
CA ALA A 282 -0.56 -9.48 18.12
C ALA A 282 -0.08 -10.89 18.51
N VAL A 283 1.14 -10.99 19.05
CA VAL A 283 1.72 -12.29 19.46
C VAL A 283 1.12 -12.85 20.78
N GLU A 284 0.36 -12.05 21.51
CA GLU A 284 -0.43 -12.52 22.66
C GLU A 284 -1.76 -13.15 22.22
N ILE A 285 -2.30 -12.72 21.05
CA ILE A 285 -3.57 -13.19 20.51
C ILE A 285 -3.40 -14.49 19.71
N SER A 286 -2.29 -14.63 18.97
CA SER A 286 -2.04 -15.80 18.13
C SER A 286 -0.56 -16.17 18.07
N ASN A 287 -0.31 -17.47 17.90
CA ASN A 287 1.03 -17.98 17.57
C ASN A 287 1.33 -17.89 16.06
N TYR A 288 0.41 -17.39 15.25
CA TYR A 288 0.62 -17.16 13.82
C TYR A 288 0.27 -15.71 13.49
N VAL A 289 1.30 -14.87 13.39
CA VAL A 289 1.15 -13.44 13.11
C VAL A 289 1.86 -13.09 11.83
N THR A 290 1.11 -12.62 10.83
CA THR A 290 1.69 -11.98 9.66
C THR A 290 1.85 -10.50 9.92
N TYR A 291 3.10 -10.09 10.11
CA TYR A 291 3.49 -8.69 10.22
C TYR A 291 3.87 -8.14 8.85
N SER A 292 3.39 -6.96 8.51
CA SER A 292 3.83 -6.22 7.33
C SER A 292 3.88 -4.72 7.56
N SER A 293 4.74 -4.05 6.82
CA SER A 293 4.78 -2.59 6.72
C SER A 293 5.10 -2.15 5.30
N CYS A 294 4.46 -1.10 4.83
CA CYS A 294 4.78 -0.45 3.56
C CYS A 294 5.97 0.54 3.71
N SER A 295 6.99 0.13 4.45
CA SER A 295 8.20 0.91 4.71
C SER A 295 9.44 0.26 4.12
N VAL A 296 10.38 1.10 3.68
CA VAL A 296 11.72 0.68 3.22
C VAL A 296 12.77 0.71 4.34
N PHE A 297 12.39 1.15 5.54
CA PHE A 297 13.30 1.31 6.67
C PHE A 297 13.36 0.07 7.55
N PRO A 298 14.58 -0.36 7.96
CA PRO A 298 14.76 -1.55 8.80
C PRO A 298 14.05 -1.45 10.16
N GLU A 299 13.91 -0.25 10.74
CA GLU A 299 13.25 0.00 12.02
C GLU A 299 11.77 -0.34 12.01
N GLU A 300 11.15 -0.28 10.83
CA GLU A 300 9.75 -0.61 10.60
C GLU A 300 9.59 -2.03 10.01
N GLY A 301 10.64 -2.81 9.97
CA GLY A 301 10.69 -4.15 9.39
C GLY A 301 11.56 -5.10 10.19
N GLU A 302 12.79 -5.35 9.72
CA GLU A 302 13.71 -6.36 10.20
C GLU A 302 13.98 -6.26 11.72
N GLU A 303 14.22 -5.05 12.23
CA GLU A 303 14.55 -4.81 13.63
C GLU A 303 13.39 -5.15 14.58
N LEU A 304 12.14 -5.05 14.11
CA LEU A 304 10.97 -5.38 14.91
C LEU A 304 10.79 -6.88 15.11
N VAL A 305 11.21 -7.67 14.12
CA VAL A 305 10.97 -9.12 14.11
C VAL A 305 12.22 -9.96 14.49
N GLU A 306 13.34 -9.32 14.80
CA GLU A 306 14.62 -9.98 15.08
C GLU A 306 14.55 -11.02 16.21
N GLY A 307 13.79 -10.73 17.28
CA GLY A 307 13.63 -11.59 18.47
C GLY A 307 12.61 -12.73 18.30
N PHE A 308 12.01 -12.91 17.11
CA PHE A 308 10.95 -13.89 16.91
C PHE A 308 11.38 -15.07 16.06
N LYS A 309 10.74 -16.22 16.26
CA LYS A 309 10.77 -17.35 15.33
C LYS A 309 9.87 -17.03 14.16
N THR A 310 10.34 -17.22 12.94
CA THR A 310 9.61 -16.86 11.71
C THR A 310 9.60 -18.00 10.72
N LEU A 311 8.57 -18.03 9.87
CA LEU A 311 8.52 -18.92 8.73
C LEU A 311 9.33 -18.33 7.57
N ARG A 312 10.04 -19.20 6.83
CA ARG A 312 10.66 -18.81 5.58
C ARG A 312 9.59 -18.71 4.49
N LEU A 313 9.50 -17.56 3.85
CA LEU A 313 8.63 -17.35 2.70
C LEU A 313 9.36 -17.72 1.40
N SER A 314 8.62 -18.24 0.43
CA SER A 314 9.16 -18.68 -0.88
C SER A 314 9.15 -17.58 -1.94
N PHE A 315 8.68 -16.38 -1.60
CA PHE A 315 8.56 -15.22 -2.47
C PHE A 315 9.18 -13.98 -1.81
N GLY A 316 9.43 -12.95 -2.62
CA GLY A 316 10.11 -11.74 -2.14
C GLY A 316 11.63 -11.93 -2.01
N GLU A 317 12.33 -10.85 -1.73
CA GLU A 317 13.78 -10.83 -1.49
C GLU A 317 14.04 -11.12 -0.01
N PRO A 318 14.79 -12.17 0.37
CA PRO A 318 15.09 -12.46 1.77
C PRO A 318 15.75 -11.28 2.48
N SER A 319 15.25 -10.93 3.66
CA SER A 319 15.74 -9.81 4.47
C SER A 319 15.52 -10.09 5.96
N GLY A 320 16.59 -10.34 6.70
CA GLY A 320 16.50 -10.69 8.12
C GLY A 320 15.56 -11.88 8.36
N ASN A 321 14.61 -11.71 9.29
CA ASN A 321 13.57 -12.70 9.61
C ASN A 321 12.30 -12.53 8.77
N GLY A 322 12.40 -12.06 7.53
CA GLY A 322 11.29 -11.84 6.61
C GLY A 322 11.75 -11.70 5.18
N VAL A 323 10.93 -11.03 4.40
CA VAL A 323 11.21 -10.72 2.98
C VAL A 323 10.86 -9.26 2.67
N ARG A 324 11.55 -8.72 1.67
CA ARG A 324 11.26 -7.40 1.12
C ARG A 324 10.75 -7.48 -0.31
N PHE A 325 9.90 -6.51 -0.61
CA PHE A 325 9.57 -6.10 -1.96
C PHE A 325 10.07 -4.67 -2.18
N TRP A 326 10.45 -4.36 -3.43
CA TRP A 326 11.05 -3.08 -3.80
C TRP A 326 10.42 -2.50 -5.05
N PRO A 327 10.33 -1.16 -5.18
CA PRO A 327 9.87 -0.50 -6.41
C PRO A 327 10.57 -0.96 -7.68
N SER A 328 11.86 -1.27 -7.62
CA SER A 328 12.63 -1.82 -8.75
C SER A 328 12.15 -3.20 -9.24
N GLN A 329 11.37 -3.90 -8.44
CA GLN A 329 10.70 -5.15 -8.83
C GLN A 329 9.30 -4.92 -9.44
N GLY A 330 8.93 -3.66 -9.70
CA GLY A 330 7.63 -3.30 -10.30
C GLY A 330 6.45 -3.34 -9.34
N THR A 331 6.68 -3.23 -8.03
CA THR A 331 5.69 -3.25 -6.96
C THR A 331 5.94 -2.11 -5.97
N GLN A 332 5.23 -2.05 -4.87
CA GLN A 332 5.51 -1.14 -3.76
C GLN A 332 6.64 -1.68 -2.88
N GLY A 333 7.26 -0.80 -2.10
CA GLY A 333 8.20 -1.21 -1.07
C GLY A 333 7.46 -1.76 0.15
N PHE A 334 7.73 -3.03 0.51
CA PHE A 334 7.12 -3.70 1.66
C PHE A 334 8.15 -4.55 2.40
N PHE A 335 7.91 -4.72 3.71
CA PHE A 335 8.50 -5.78 4.51
C PHE A 335 7.40 -6.73 4.97
N ILE A 336 7.63 -8.04 4.94
CA ILE A 336 6.68 -9.09 5.35
C ILE A 336 7.42 -10.15 6.17
N SER A 337 6.85 -10.51 7.30
CA SER A 337 7.34 -11.61 8.15
C SER A 337 6.18 -12.39 8.74
N VAL A 338 6.31 -13.71 8.83
CA VAL A 338 5.35 -14.57 9.51
C VAL A 338 5.96 -15.09 10.78
N ILE A 339 5.46 -14.63 11.92
CA ILE A 339 5.94 -14.94 13.27
C ILE A 339 5.17 -16.14 13.80
N THR A 340 5.89 -17.14 14.34
CA THR A 340 5.31 -18.38 14.91
C THR A 340 5.67 -18.58 16.39
N GLY A 341 6.28 -17.60 17.01
CA GLY A 341 6.66 -17.62 18.41
C GLY A 341 7.84 -16.73 18.74
N ARG A 342 8.26 -16.72 19.99
CA ARG A 342 9.49 -16.03 20.43
C ARG A 342 10.68 -16.97 20.32
N LYS A 343 11.85 -16.44 20.03
CA LYS A 343 13.11 -17.19 20.22
C LYS A 343 13.27 -17.40 21.72
N GLY A 344 13.53 -18.63 22.10
CA GLY A 344 13.81 -18.98 23.50
C GLY A 344 15.15 -18.43 23.96
#